data_6f08a5b2c6441ce73faaa2c72efd1954
#
_entry.id   6f08a5b2c6441ce73faaa2c72efd1954
#
_cell.length_a   1.000
_cell.length_b   1.000
_cell.length_c   1.000
_cell.angle_alpha   90.00
_cell.angle_beta   90.00
_cell.angle_gamma   90.00
#
_symmetry.space_group_name_H-M   'P 1'
#
loop_
_entity.id
_entity.type
_entity.pdbx_description
1 polymer ?
#
loop_
_entity_poly.entity_id
_entity_poly.type
_entity_poly.pdbx_seq_one_letter_code
_entity_poly.pdbx_strand_id
1 'polypeptide(L)'
;MKMLAAAGVLREDGRVHNTIQFSVENVALLEHLSLRERNCMEFLCLYIEKTLRDSGLWDAFASFFDEQTKAQYDLVKDKFVNFCIRYTPINTKLESNRIFTKVINPLAVKYHKRGTAGGDISKKAITIDQIKYNRPNFRDVGKDKNVSRQDFAREMPAQVTYEYNVEKAKRRLKAYNDKFNAGKSEITDRYSIGTIATHIHHIFSKSTFPQIADYVENLIALTSAQHLQKAHPNGDTRRIDPDYQYTCLICKTDSIRKDIIDRCPERILYTFGDFMFVLDTGFSTDYFGFLTENDFDGVLSGIEINYKA
;
A
#
# COMPACT_ATOMS: atom_id res chain seq x y z
N MET A 1 -2.28 -17.36 -6.16
CA MET A 1 -1.67 -18.30 -5.20
C MET A 1 -0.23 -18.66 -5.60
N LYS A 2 0.07 -19.15 -6.82
CA LYS A 2 1.46 -19.51 -7.20
C LYS A 2 2.48 -18.37 -7.09
N MET A 3 2.11 -17.14 -7.41
CA MET A 3 2.96 -15.96 -7.23
C MET A 3 3.32 -15.75 -5.75
N LEU A 4 2.35 -15.91 -4.85
CA LEU A 4 2.58 -15.84 -3.40
C LEU A 4 3.47 -16.99 -2.90
N ALA A 5 3.32 -18.18 -3.48
CA ALA A 5 4.20 -19.32 -3.15
C ALA A 5 5.64 -19.08 -3.66
N ALA A 6 5.80 -18.59 -4.88
CA ALA A 6 7.11 -18.27 -5.43
C ALA A 6 7.82 -17.13 -4.64
N ALA A 7 7.06 -16.29 -3.95
CA ALA A 7 7.58 -15.23 -3.09
C ALA A 7 7.73 -15.65 -1.60
N GLY A 8 7.52 -16.92 -1.25
CA GLY A 8 7.66 -17.42 0.12
C GLY A 8 6.56 -16.95 1.09
N VAL A 9 5.45 -16.42 0.58
CA VAL A 9 4.29 -16.06 1.42
C VAL A 9 3.45 -17.29 1.73
N LEU A 10 3.33 -18.18 0.75
CA LEU A 10 2.66 -19.47 0.86
C LEU A 10 3.64 -20.59 0.55
N ARG A 11 3.34 -21.79 1.02
CA ARG A 11 3.99 -23.04 0.63
C ARG A 11 3.03 -23.89 -0.18
N GLU A 12 3.52 -24.50 -1.25
CA GLU A 12 2.76 -25.49 -2.02
C GLU A 12 2.93 -26.85 -1.36
N ASP A 13 1.85 -27.40 -0.76
CA ASP A 13 1.88 -28.65 0.00
C ASP A 13 1.61 -29.89 -0.86
N GLY A 14 1.27 -29.69 -2.13
CA GLY A 14 0.99 -30.77 -3.08
C GLY A 14 -0.34 -30.59 -3.81
N ARG A 15 -0.87 -31.69 -4.34
CA ARG A 15 -2.14 -31.69 -5.09
C ARG A 15 -3.10 -32.74 -4.56
N VAL A 16 -4.36 -32.33 -4.42
CA VAL A 16 -5.48 -33.22 -4.19
C VAL A 16 -6.36 -33.16 -5.43
N HIS A 17 -6.41 -34.24 -6.19
CA HIS A 17 -6.96 -34.27 -7.54
C HIS A 17 -6.28 -33.23 -8.45
N ASN A 18 -7.03 -32.30 -9.04
CA ASN A 18 -6.49 -31.21 -9.86
C ASN A 18 -6.26 -29.88 -9.10
N THR A 19 -6.48 -29.86 -7.79
CA THR A 19 -6.38 -28.66 -6.94
C THR A 19 -5.05 -28.65 -6.18
N ILE A 20 -4.26 -27.60 -6.36
CA ILE A 20 -3.04 -27.37 -5.58
C ILE A 20 -3.44 -26.89 -4.17
N GLN A 21 -2.85 -27.53 -3.17
CA GLN A 21 -3.00 -27.14 -1.76
C GLN A 21 -1.89 -26.17 -1.38
N PHE A 22 -2.24 -25.17 -0.58
CA PHE A 22 -1.31 -24.17 -0.08
C PHE A 22 -1.50 -23.98 1.42
N SER A 23 -0.41 -23.93 2.15
CA SER A 23 -0.36 -23.44 3.54
C SER A 23 0.31 -22.08 3.61
N VAL A 24 0.08 -21.36 4.71
CA VAL A 24 0.69 -20.05 4.95
C VAL A 24 2.09 -20.25 5.51
N GLU A 25 3.10 -19.73 4.83
CA GLU A 25 4.50 -19.76 5.26
C GLU A 25 4.88 -18.48 6.03
N ASN A 26 4.49 -17.32 5.51
CA ASN A 26 4.74 -16.03 6.15
C ASN A 26 3.43 -15.34 6.49
N VAL A 27 2.96 -15.54 7.74
CA VAL A 27 1.70 -14.98 8.25
C VAL A 27 1.78 -13.45 8.28
N ALA A 28 2.90 -12.87 8.75
CA ALA A 28 3.05 -11.43 8.88
C ALA A 28 2.95 -10.73 7.53
N LEU A 29 3.63 -11.27 6.51
CA LEU A 29 3.56 -10.71 5.15
C LEU A 29 2.16 -10.89 4.53
N LEU A 30 1.52 -12.04 4.73
CA LEU A 30 0.16 -12.26 4.23
C LEU A 30 -0.85 -11.28 4.86
N GLU A 31 -0.73 -11.03 6.16
CA GLU A 31 -1.55 -10.05 6.87
C GLU A 31 -1.26 -8.63 6.36
N HIS A 32 0.02 -8.26 6.18
CA HIS A 32 0.39 -6.97 5.59
C HIS A 32 -0.25 -6.78 4.21
N LEU A 33 -0.13 -7.75 3.31
CA LEU A 33 -0.74 -7.72 1.98
C LEU A 33 -2.26 -7.60 2.04
N SER A 34 -2.90 -8.26 3.03
CA SER A 34 -4.36 -8.24 3.19
C SER A 34 -4.89 -6.93 3.78
N LEU A 35 -4.02 -6.06 4.28
CA LEU A 35 -4.43 -4.84 4.99
C LEU A 35 -5.07 -3.84 4.02
N ARG A 36 -4.50 -3.68 2.82
CA ARG A 36 -5.02 -2.76 1.80
C ARG A 36 -4.56 -3.13 0.39
N GLU A 37 -5.31 -2.66 -0.60
CA GLU A 37 -5.02 -2.90 -2.03
C GLU A 37 -3.64 -2.39 -2.46
N ARG A 38 -3.17 -1.27 -1.88
CA ARG A 38 -1.87 -0.69 -2.20
C ARG A 38 -0.73 -1.64 -1.87
N ASN A 39 -0.77 -2.31 -0.72
CA ASN A 39 0.25 -3.29 -0.34
C ASN A 39 0.31 -4.46 -1.32
N CYS A 40 -0.87 -4.93 -1.77
CA CYS A 40 -0.95 -5.95 -2.82
C CYS A 40 -0.39 -5.45 -4.15
N MET A 41 -0.63 -4.17 -4.48
CA MET A 41 -0.14 -3.55 -5.71
C MET A 41 1.39 -3.41 -5.69
N GLU A 42 1.94 -2.95 -4.59
CA GLU A 42 3.39 -2.85 -4.42
C GLU A 42 4.07 -4.21 -4.51
N PHE A 43 3.56 -5.20 -3.78
CA PHE A 43 4.04 -6.58 -3.90
C PHE A 43 4.00 -7.09 -5.35
N LEU A 44 2.88 -6.85 -6.06
CA LEU A 44 2.74 -7.23 -7.47
C LEU A 44 3.81 -6.57 -8.33
N CYS A 45 4.05 -5.27 -8.16
CA CYS A 45 5.06 -4.54 -8.92
C CYS A 45 6.47 -5.05 -8.65
N LEU A 46 6.83 -5.26 -7.37
CA LEU A 46 8.13 -5.81 -6.99
C LEU A 46 8.35 -7.22 -7.57
N TYR A 47 7.31 -8.06 -7.52
CA TYR A 47 7.37 -9.40 -8.10
C TYR A 47 7.54 -9.35 -9.63
N ILE A 48 6.81 -8.48 -10.32
CA ILE A 48 6.92 -8.29 -11.77
C ILE A 48 8.33 -7.80 -12.14
N GLU A 49 8.84 -6.77 -11.44
CA GLU A 49 10.19 -6.23 -11.69
C GLU A 49 11.26 -7.30 -11.51
N LYS A 50 11.21 -8.04 -10.39
CA LYS A 50 12.13 -9.14 -10.16
C LYS A 50 12.07 -10.16 -11.30
N THR A 51 10.87 -10.58 -11.70
CA THR A 51 10.69 -11.55 -12.78
C THR A 51 11.23 -11.03 -14.11
N LEU A 52 11.02 -9.77 -14.43
CA LEU A 52 11.54 -9.15 -15.65
C LEU A 52 13.08 -9.02 -15.63
N ARG A 53 13.68 -8.73 -14.47
CA ARG A 53 15.14 -8.74 -14.30
C ARG A 53 15.73 -10.13 -14.48
N ASP A 54 15.18 -11.10 -13.79
CA ASP A 54 15.60 -12.51 -13.88
C ASP A 54 15.47 -13.07 -15.30
N SER A 55 14.53 -12.53 -16.08
CA SER A 55 14.27 -12.93 -17.48
C SER A 55 15.08 -12.13 -18.52
N GLY A 56 15.86 -11.13 -18.09
CA GLY A 56 16.60 -10.24 -18.99
C GLY A 56 15.72 -9.29 -19.81
N LEU A 57 14.48 -9.06 -19.39
CA LEU A 57 13.53 -8.18 -20.10
C LEU A 57 13.48 -6.76 -19.50
N TRP A 58 13.98 -6.56 -18.30
CA TRP A 58 13.83 -5.31 -17.56
C TRP A 58 14.33 -4.08 -18.31
N ASP A 59 15.49 -4.15 -18.96
CA ASP A 59 16.07 -3.00 -19.64
C ASP A 59 15.16 -2.44 -20.75
N ALA A 60 14.41 -3.31 -21.43
CA ALA A 60 13.46 -2.86 -22.44
C ALA A 60 12.24 -2.15 -21.81
N PHE A 61 11.79 -2.61 -20.63
CA PHE A 61 10.72 -1.94 -19.87
C PHE A 61 11.20 -0.60 -19.31
N ALA A 62 12.41 -0.54 -18.75
CA ALA A 62 13.01 0.68 -18.22
C ALA A 62 13.15 1.73 -19.34
N SER A 63 13.74 1.37 -20.48
CA SER A 63 13.85 2.27 -21.63
C SER A 63 12.48 2.79 -22.10
N PHE A 64 11.46 1.94 -22.13
CA PHE A 64 10.11 2.40 -22.46
C PHE A 64 9.57 3.39 -21.41
N PHE A 65 9.75 3.13 -20.11
CA PHE A 65 9.29 4.04 -19.07
C PHE A 65 10.04 5.37 -19.07
N ASP A 66 11.29 5.40 -19.51
CA ASP A 66 12.07 6.63 -19.63
C ASP A 66 11.66 7.45 -20.86
N GLU A 67 11.59 6.83 -22.03
CA GLU A 67 11.37 7.53 -23.29
C GLU A 67 9.90 7.77 -23.64
N GLN A 68 9.00 6.85 -23.27
CA GLN A 68 7.54 6.94 -23.49
C GLN A 68 7.15 7.15 -24.97
N THR A 69 7.97 6.66 -25.90
CA THR A 69 7.72 6.74 -27.36
C THR A 69 6.97 5.52 -27.87
N LYS A 70 6.30 5.66 -29.01
CA LYS A 70 5.64 4.54 -29.68
C LYS A 70 6.66 3.46 -30.11
N ALA A 71 7.83 3.88 -30.58
CA ALA A 71 8.88 2.95 -31.02
C ALA A 71 9.37 2.07 -29.85
N GLN A 72 9.61 2.66 -28.67
CA GLN A 72 9.99 1.90 -27.48
C GLN A 72 8.87 1.00 -26.97
N TYR A 73 7.61 1.46 -27.08
CA TYR A 73 6.45 0.62 -26.74
C TYR A 73 6.39 -0.64 -27.62
N ASP A 74 6.55 -0.49 -28.94
CA ASP A 74 6.51 -1.62 -29.86
C ASP A 74 7.69 -2.57 -29.61
N LEU A 75 8.88 -2.02 -29.34
CA LEU A 75 10.08 -2.80 -29.04
C LEU A 75 9.90 -3.64 -27.75
N VAL A 76 9.43 -3.05 -26.65
CA VAL A 76 9.24 -3.78 -25.39
C VAL A 76 8.15 -4.84 -25.51
N LYS A 77 7.08 -4.52 -26.25
CA LYS A 77 5.99 -5.45 -26.51
C LYS A 77 6.45 -6.66 -27.31
N ASP A 78 7.20 -6.43 -28.42
CA ASP A 78 7.72 -7.50 -29.24
C ASP A 78 8.72 -8.38 -28.51
N LYS A 79 9.64 -7.78 -27.75
CA LYS A 79 10.58 -8.54 -26.90
C LYS A 79 9.84 -9.43 -25.90
N PHE A 80 8.82 -8.89 -25.22
CA PHE A 80 8.02 -9.64 -24.26
C PHE A 80 7.25 -10.79 -24.92
N VAL A 81 6.58 -10.53 -26.04
CA VAL A 81 5.80 -11.54 -26.76
C VAL A 81 6.70 -12.67 -27.26
N ASN A 82 7.84 -12.33 -27.86
CA ASN A 82 8.81 -13.31 -28.36
C ASN A 82 9.38 -14.15 -27.22
N PHE A 83 9.67 -13.55 -26.06
CA PHE A 83 10.11 -14.27 -24.87
C PHE A 83 9.05 -15.27 -24.40
N CYS A 84 7.77 -14.83 -24.29
CA CYS A 84 6.68 -15.70 -23.86
C CYS A 84 6.54 -16.91 -24.77
N ILE A 85 6.52 -16.70 -26.09
CA ILE A 85 6.36 -17.78 -27.07
C ILE A 85 7.55 -18.74 -27.04
N ARG A 86 8.77 -18.23 -26.82
CA ARG A 86 9.98 -19.05 -26.88
C ARG A 86 10.24 -19.85 -25.61
N TYR A 87 9.92 -19.29 -24.45
CA TYR A 87 10.39 -19.81 -23.16
C TYR A 87 9.27 -20.25 -22.20
N THR A 88 8.01 -20.12 -22.61
CA THR A 88 6.87 -20.52 -21.79
C THR A 88 5.91 -21.42 -22.57
N PRO A 89 4.99 -22.13 -21.92
CA PRO A 89 3.94 -22.90 -22.61
C PRO A 89 2.97 -22.03 -23.43
N ILE A 90 3.07 -20.70 -23.36
CA ILE A 90 2.21 -19.78 -24.10
C ILE A 90 2.73 -19.65 -25.52
N ASN A 91 1.96 -20.18 -26.47
CA ASN A 91 2.38 -20.31 -27.87
C ASN A 91 1.66 -19.37 -28.85
N THR A 92 0.82 -18.44 -28.36
CA THR A 92 0.08 -17.50 -29.20
C THR A 92 0.39 -16.04 -28.87
N LYS A 93 0.47 -15.21 -29.91
CA LYS A 93 0.61 -13.76 -29.75
C LYS A 93 -0.57 -13.14 -28.98
N LEU A 94 -1.78 -13.70 -29.17
CA LEU A 94 -2.97 -13.18 -28.50
C LEU A 94 -2.85 -13.30 -26.98
N GLU A 95 -2.49 -14.48 -26.46
CA GLU A 95 -2.34 -14.70 -25.02
C GLU A 95 -1.13 -13.93 -24.46
N SER A 96 -0.02 -13.90 -25.18
CA SER A 96 1.15 -13.09 -24.79
C SER A 96 0.81 -11.61 -24.67
N ASN A 97 0.02 -11.04 -25.59
CA ASN A 97 -0.43 -9.64 -25.53
C ASN A 97 -1.38 -9.39 -24.32
N ARG A 98 -2.23 -10.35 -23.97
CA ARG A 98 -3.09 -10.25 -22.77
C ARG A 98 -2.26 -10.22 -21.50
N ILE A 99 -1.19 -11.02 -21.44
CA ILE A 99 -0.27 -11.04 -20.29
C ILE A 99 0.56 -9.76 -20.26
N PHE A 100 1.07 -9.30 -21.42
CA PHE A 100 1.80 -8.03 -21.51
C PHE A 100 1.04 -6.87 -20.87
N THR A 101 -0.26 -6.77 -21.16
CA THR A 101 -1.11 -5.74 -20.54
C THR A 101 -1.12 -5.84 -19.01
N LYS A 102 -1.14 -7.06 -18.47
CA LYS A 102 -1.15 -7.29 -17.01
C LYS A 102 0.21 -7.11 -16.34
N VAL A 103 1.28 -7.06 -17.14
CA VAL A 103 2.65 -6.80 -16.67
C VAL A 103 2.98 -5.32 -16.73
N ILE A 104 2.75 -4.67 -17.89
CA ILE A 104 3.17 -3.30 -18.10
C ILE A 104 2.30 -2.28 -17.34
N ASN A 105 0.98 -2.50 -17.23
CA ASN A 105 0.09 -1.51 -16.64
C ASN A 105 0.28 -1.35 -15.12
N PRO A 106 0.46 -2.40 -14.31
CA PRO A 106 0.84 -2.21 -12.91
C PRO A 106 2.13 -1.39 -12.73
N LEU A 107 3.16 -1.68 -13.52
CA LEU A 107 4.40 -0.91 -13.50
C LEU A 107 4.19 0.53 -13.97
N ALA A 108 3.36 0.75 -15.01
CA ALA A 108 3.02 2.09 -15.47
C ALA A 108 2.32 2.93 -14.39
N VAL A 109 1.47 2.30 -13.56
CA VAL A 109 0.87 2.97 -12.38
C VAL A 109 1.94 3.30 -11.35
N LYS A 110 2.82 2.36 -11.01
CA LYS A 110 3.91 2.57 -10.05
C LYS A 110 4.81 3.74 -10.45
N TYR A 111 5.16 3.83 -11.73
CA TYR A 111 6.06 4.86 -12.26
C TYR A 111 5.35 6.12 -12.77
N HIS A 112 4.03 6.22 -12.63
CA HIS A 112 3.22 7.33 -13.16
C HIS A 112 3.44 7.58 -14.66
N LYS A 113 3.53 6.50 -15.44
CA LYS A 113 3.86 6.52 -16.88
C LYS A 113 2.69 5.99 -17.72
N ARG A 114 2.81 6.18 -19.04
CA ARG A 114 1.91 5.52 -19.99
C ARG A 114 2.19 4.02 -20.01
N GLY A 115 1.15 3.24 -20.18
CA GLY A 115 1.20 1.80 -20.39
C GLY A 115 0.48 1.41 -21.66
N THR A 116 -0.43 0.41 -21.59
CA THR A 116 -1.19 -0.04 -22.75
C THR A 116 -2.69 0.14 -22.58
N ALA A 117 -3.37 0.56 -23.63
CA ALA A 117 -4.82 0.64 -23.74
C ALA A 117 -5.25 0.25 -25.16
N GLY A 118 -6.22 -0.68 -25.27
CA GLY A 118 -6.70 -1.15 -26.59
C GLY A 118 -5.62 -1.82 -27.46
N GLY A 119 -4.54 -2.34 -26.82
CA GLY A 119 -3.46 -3.03 -27.53
C GLY A 119 -2.34 -2.11 -28.05
N ASP A 120 -2.45 -0.81 -27.80
CA ASP A 120 -1.47 0.22 -28.17
C ASP A 120 -0.99 1.01 -26.95
N ILE A 121 0.01 1.88 -27.11
CA ILE A 121 0.45 2.79 -26.04
C ILE A 121 -0.72 3.68 -25.60
N SER A 122 -0.92 3.81 -24.29
CA SER A 122 -1.99 4.64 -23.75
C SER A 122 -1.73 6.14 -24.03
N LYS A 123 -2.79 6.92 -24.23
CA LYS A 123 -2.69 8.37 -24.48
C LYS A 123 -2.19 9.15 -23.26
N LYS A 124 -2.53 8.67 -22.06
CA LYS A 124 -2.16 9.27 -20.76
C LYS A 124 -1.54 8.22 -19.86
N ALA A 125 -0.93 8.65 -18.76
CA ALA A 125 -0.48 7.74 -17.69
C ALA A 125 -1.64 6.84 -17.23
N ILE A 126 -1.32 5.58 -16.94
CA ILE A 126 -2.31 4.62 -16.41
C ILE A 126 -2.59 4.95 -14.95
N THR A 127 -3.85 4.96 -14.59
CA THR A 127 -4.28 5.15 -13.19
C THR A 127 -4.60 3.82 -12.52
N ILE A 128 -4.53 3.80 -11.19
CA ILE A 128 -4.85 2.60 -10.40
C ILE A 128 -6.28 2.09 -10.67
N ASP A 129 -7.23 2.99 -10.89
CA ASP A 129 -8.63 2.62 -11.17
C ASP A 129 -8.80 1.87 -12.51
N GLN A 130 -7.89 2.06 -13.46
CA GLN A 130 -7.91 1.35 -14.75
C GLN A 130 -7.44 -0.10 -14.62
N ILE A 131 -6.64 -0.43 -13.61
CA ILE A 131 -6.11 -1.78 -13.37
C ILE A 131 -6.84 -2.53 -12.26
N LYS A 132 -7.63 -1.84 -11.42
CA LYS A 132 -8.42 -2.49 -10.37
C LYS A 132 -9.44 -3.46 -10.96
N TYR A 133 -9.38 -4.69 -10.49
CA TYR A 133 -10.37 -5.73 -10.81
C TYR A 133 -11.59 -5.73 -9.87
N ASN A 134 -11.55 -4.97 -8.78
CA ASN A 134 -12.64 -4.82 -7.81
C ASN A 134 -13.80 -3.97 -8.32
N ARG A 135 -14.02 -3.95 -9.62
CA ARG A 135 -15.31 -3.49 -10.11
C ARG A 135 -16.30 -4.61 -9.84
N PRO A 136 -17.46 -4.30 -9.21
CA PRO A 136 -18.55 -5.24 -9.12
C PRO A 136 -18.71 -5.93 -10.47
N ASN A 137 -18.62 -7.24 -10.51
CA ASN A 137 -18.80 -7.96 -11.76
C ASN A 137 -20.29 -8.28 -11.94
N PHE A 138 -20.68 -8.88 -13.06
CA PHE A 138 -22.07 -9.27 -13.33
C PHE A 138 -22.68 -10.22 -12.28
N ARG A 139 -21.84 -10.75 -11.36
CA ARG A 139 -22.26 -11.57 -10.21
C ARG A 139 -22.57 -10.75 -8.98
N ASP A 140 -22.37 -9.43 -9.05
CA ASP A 140 -22.70 -8.56 -7.93
C ASP A 140 -24.22 -8.44 -7.86
N VAL A 141 -24.77 -9.17 -6.92
CA VAL A 141 -26.21 -9.31 -6.69
C VAL A 141 -26.80 -7.92 -6.41
N GLY A 142 -27.80 -7.50 -7.19
CA GLY A 142 -28.55 -6.26 -6.99
C GLY A 142 -28.16 -5.09 -7.89
N LYS A 143 -27.20 -5.24 -8.78
CA LYS A 143 -26.86 -4.19 -9.75
C LYS A 143 -27.88 -4.12 -10.87
N ASP A 144 -28.55 -2.98 -11.06
CA ASP A 144 -29.36 -2.72 -12.25
C ASP A 144 -28.47 -2.72 -13.50
N LYS A 145 -28.96 -3.34 -14.58
CA LYS A 145 -28.23 -3.43 -15.86
C LYS A 145 -27.95 -2.06 -16.50
N ASN A 146 -28.77 -1.07 -16.18
CA ASN A 146 -28.68 0.29 -16.73
C ASN A 146 -27.77 1.23 -15.92
N VAL A 147 -27.34 0.83 -14.72
CA VAL A 147 -26.41 1.62 -13.89
C VAL A 147 -24.97 1.25 -14.25
N SER A 148 -24.13 2.27 -14.51
CA SER A 148 -22.71 2.01 -14.75
C SER A 148 -22.07 1.39 -13.50
N ARG A 149 -21.00 0.60 -13.67
CA ARG A 149 -20.26 0.06 -12.53
C ARG A 149 -19.69 1.14 -11.63
N GLN A 150 -19.39 2.28 -12.20
CA GLN A 150 -18.83 3.43 -11.49
C GLN A 150 -19.90 4.11 -10.61
N ASP A 151 -21.11 4.21 -11.11
CA ASP A 151 -22.22 4.81 -10.37
C ASP A 151 -22.73 3.85 -9.30
N PHE A 152 -22.88 2.56 -9.62
CA PHE A 152 -23.25 1.54 -8.64
C PHE A 152 -22.24 1.43 -7.49
N ALA A 153 -20.94 1.54 -7.76
CA ALA A 153 -19.90 1.55 -6.72
C ALA A 153 -19.95 2.81 -5.84
N ARG A 154 -20.48 3.94 -6.36
CA ARG A 154 -20.72 5.16 -5.57
C ARG A 154 -21.93 5.05 -4.65
N GLU A 155 -22.93 4.26 -5.03
CA GLU A 155 -24.16 4.06 -4.25
C GLU A 155 -24.04 2.96 -3.18
N MET A 156 -23.04 2.06 -3.29
CA MET A 156 -22.77 1.08 -2.24
C MET A 156 -22.26 1.78 -0.98
N PRO A 157 -22.69 1.34 0.23
CA PRO A 157 -22.27 1.97 1.47
C PRO A 157 -20.75 1.80 1.68
N ALA A 158 -20.00 2.71 1.11
CA ALA A 158 -18.56 2.87 1.34
C ALA A 158 -18.25 2.95 2.85
N GLN A 159 -19.22 3.36 3.65
CA GLN A 159 -19.10 3.60 5.07
C GLN A 159 -18.89 2.32 5.90
N VAL A 160 -19.56 1.22 5.56
CA VAL A 160 -19.42 -0.06 6.30
C VAL A 160 -18.04 -0.67 6.05
N THR A 161 -17.59 -0.68 4.80
CA THR A 161 -16.25 -1.17 4.43
C THR A 161 -15.16 -0.26 5.02
N TYR A 162 -15.36 1.03 5.02
CA TYR A 162 -14.47 2.03 5.58
C TYR A 162 -14.27 1.83 7.10
N GLU A 163 -15.36 1.74 7.86
CA GLU A 163 -15.28 1.52 9.31
C GLU A 163 -14.63 0.19 9.66
N TYR A 164 -14.93 -0.86 8.90
CA TYR A 164 -14.28 -2.16 9.06
C TYR A 164 -12.77 -2.08 8.83
N ASN A 165 -12.31 -1.36 7.79
CA ASN A 165 -10.89 -1.21 7.48
C ASN A 165 -10.17 -0.41 8.57
N VAL A 166 -10.77 0.68 9.05
CA VAL A 166 -10.22 1.48 10.16
C VAL A 166 -10.05 0.64 11.42
N GLU A 167 -11.06 -0.12 11.79
CA GLU A 167 -10.98 -0.99 12.98
C GLU A 167 -10.00 -2.17 12.78
N LYS A 168 -9.85 -2.66 11.56
CA LYS A 168 -8.84 -3.66 11.21
C LYS A 168 -7.42 -3.09 11.37
N ALA A 169 -7.17 -1.87 10.88
CA ALA A 169 -5.88 -1.19 11.00
C ALA A 169 -5.51 -0.94 12.48
N LYS A 170 -6.46 -0.48 13.29
CA LYS A 170 -6.26 -0.29 14.75
C LYS A 170 -5.93 -1.60 15.46
N ARG A 171 -6.66 -2.68 15.18
CA ARG A 171 -6.38 -4.01 15.77
C ARG A 171 -5.01 -4.50 15.36
N ARG A 172 -4.60 -4.26 14.11
CA ARG A 172 -3.28 -4.64 13.60
C ARG A 172 -2.17 -3.90 14.32
N LEU A 173 -2.27 -2.56 14.45
CA LEU A 173 -1.30 -1.78 15.21
C LEU A 173 -1.25 -2.22 16.68
N LYS A 174 -2.41 -2.45 17.30
CA LYS A 174 -2.45 -2.90 18.68
C LYS A 174 -1.75 -4.23 18.89
N ALA A 175 -2.04 -5.22 18.06
CA ALA A 175 -1.41 -6.54 18.14
C ALA A 175 0.12 -6.47 17.92
N TYR A 176 0.56 -5.63 16.97
CA TYR A 176 1.97 -5.36 16.74
C TYR A 176 2.62 -4.72 17.98
N ASN A 177 2.00 -3.68 18.53
CA ASN A 177 2.51 -2.99 19.70
C ASN A 177 2.59 -3.90 20.93
N ASP A 178 1.58 -4.73 21.16
CA ASP A 178 1.55 -5.71 22.25
C ASP A 178 2.70 -6.73 22.09
N LYS A 179 2.94 -7.22 20.87
CA LYS A 179 3.95 -8.24 20.59
C LYS A 179 5.39 -7.71 20.63
N PHE A 180 5.63 -6.54 20.04
CA PHE A 180 7.00 -6.04 19.80
C PHE A 180 7.43 -4.89 20.70
N ASN A 181 6.47 -4.14 21.28
CA ASN A 181 6.73 -3.00 22.17
C ASN A 181 6.18 -3.22 23.59
N ALA A 182 5.83 -4.46 23.96
CA ALA A 182 5.26 -4.82 25.26
C ALA A 182 4.02 -3.98 25.63
N GLY A 183 3.21 -3.58 24.65
CA GLY A 183 2.01 -2.77 24.84
C GLY A 183 2.27 -1.34 25.32
N LYS A 184 3.52 -0.85 25.28
CA LYS A 184 3.86 0.51 25.72
C LYS A 184 3.40 1.55 24.71
N SER A 185 3.24 2.80 25.20
CA SER A 185 3.01 3.95 24.34
C SER A 185 4.21 4.18 23.40
N GLU A 186 3.94 4.59 22.15
CA GLU A 186 4.99 5.02 21.22
C GLU A 186 5.62 6.36 21.64
N ILE A 187 4.98 7.11 22.56
CA ILE A 187 5.50 8.35 23.13
C ILE A 187 5.92 8.11 24.58
N THR A 188 7.20 8.39 24.89
CA THR A 188 7.73 8.29 26.25
C THR A 188 7.66 9.65 26.91
N ASP A 189 6.76 9.83 27.87
CA ASP A 189 6.59 11.02 28.70
C ASP A 189 6.13 10.63 30.12
N ARG A 190 5.87 11.64 30.96
CA ARG A 190 5.37 11.42 32.35
C ARG A 190 4.04 10.68 32.41
N TYR A 191 3.24 10.67 31.34
CA TYR A 191 1.93 10.03 31.25
C TYR A 191 2.00 8.57 30.73
N SER A 192 3.18 8.13 30.27
CA SER A 192 3.42 6.77 29.80
C SER A 192 4.13 5.90 30.83
N ILE A 193 4.72 6.48 31.88
CA ILE A 193 5.50 5.75 32.88
C ILE A 193 4.58 4.78 33.65
N GLY A 194 4.91 3.50 33.64
CA GLY A 194 4.19 2.44 34.36
C GLY A 194 2.80 2.08 33.79
N THR A 195 2.41 2.64 32.64
CA THR A 195 1.12 2.39 32.00
C THR A 195 1.27 1.83 30.58
N ILE A 196 0.27 1.03 30.17
CA ILE A 196 0.20 0.47 28.81
C ILE A 196 -0.61 1.38 27.88
N ALA A 197 -0.34 1.29 26.58
CA ALA A 197 -1.14 1.94 25.55
C ALA A 197 -2.47 1.22 25.36
N THR A 198 -3.55 1.89 25.69
CA THR A 198 -4.91 1.38 25.55
C THR A 198 -5.69 1.99 24.40
N HIS A 199 -5.18 3.09 23.84
CA HIS A 199 -5.83 3.83 22.77
C HIS A 199 -4.98 3.83 21.50
N ILE A 200 -5.64 3.61 20.37
CA ILE A 200 -5.04 3.81 19.05
C ILE A 200 -5.63 5.11 18.50
N HIS A 201 -4.78 6.12 18.43
CA HIS A 201 -5.13 7.50 18.04
C HIS A 201 -4.80 7.76 16.58
N HIS A 202 -5.65 8.53 15.88
CA HIS A 202 -5.36 9.04 14.55
C HIS A 202 -4.55 10.33 14.65
N ILE A 203 -3.35 10.35 14.10
CA ILE A 203 -2.48 11.53 14.10
C ILE A 203 -3.12 12.65 13.27
N PHE A 204 -3.56 12.35 12.06
CA PHE A 204 -4.44 13.21 11.27
C PHE A 204 -5.87 12.69 11.41
N SER A 205 -6.79 13.60 11.77
CA SER A 205 -8.18 13.26 12.09
C SER A 205 -8.88 12.46 10.98
N LYS A 206 -9.53 11.36 11.35
CA LYS A 206 -10.29 10.54 10.39
C LYS A 206 -11.47 11.28 9.75
N SER A 207 -12.01 12.29 10.41
CA SER A 207 -13.13 13.09 9.89
C SER A 207 -12.68 14.10 8.84
N THR A 208 -11.46 14.62 8.97
CA THR A 208 -10.88 15.58 8.02
C THR A 208 -10.17 14.86 6.87
N PHE A 209 -9.51 13.73 7.17
CA PHE A 209 -8.71 12.96 6.21
C PHE A 209 -9.17 11.50 6.14
N PRO A 210 -10.40 11.23 5.63
CA PRO A 210 -10.93 9.88 5.59
C PRO A 210 -10.12 8.94 4.69
N GLN A 211 -9.40 9.46 3.71
CA GLN A 211 -8.58 8.70 2.77
C GLN A 211 -7.33 8.06 3.40
N ILE A 212 -6.89 8.52 4.59
CA ILE A 212 -5.75 7.96 5.33
C ILE A 212 -6.14 7.39 6.70
N ALA A 213 -7.43 7.27 6.98
CA ALA A 213 -7.89 6.85 8.31
C ALA A 213 -7.62 5.38 8.62
N ASP A 214 -7.49 4.51 7.62
CA ASP A 214 -7.15 3.10 7.75
C ASP A 214 -5.64 2.80 7.52
N TYR A 215 -4.81 3.85 7.42
CA TYR A 215 -3.36 3.72 7.34
C TYR A 215 -2.75 3.57 8.73
N VAL A 216 -1.97 2.50 8.94
CA VAL A 216 -1.29 2.26 10.23
C VAL A 216 -0.23 3.33 10.51
N GLU A 217 0.29 3.96 9.48
CA GLU A 217 1.21 5.09 9.52
C GLU A 217 0.54 6.37 10.06
N ASN A 218 -0.79 6.49 9.95
CA ASN A 218 -1.59 7.55 10.56
C ASN A 218 -2.07 7.21 11.97
N LEU A 219 -1.72 6.05 12.49
CA LEU A 219 -2.18 5.57 13.79
C LEU A 219 -1.01 5.50 14.77
N ILE A 220 -1.25 5.86 16.03
CA ILE A 220 -0.25 5.81 17.09
C ILE A 220 -0.85 5.22 18.37
N ALA A 221 -0.07 4.37 19.06
CA ALA A 221 -0.48 3.76 20.32
C ALA A 221 -0.17 4.69 21.49
N LEU A 222 -1.19 5.09 22.25
CA LEU A 222 -1.11 6.05 23.35
C LEU A 222 -1.73 5.46 24.64
N THR A 223 -1.27 5.95 25.79
CA THR A 223 -2.00 5.73 27.04
C THR A 223 -3.30 6.53 27.07
N SER A 224 -4.24 6.16 27.94
CA SER A 224 -5.49 6.90 28.11
C SER A 224 -5.25 8.37 28.49
N ALA A 225 -4.27 8.63 29.35
CA ALA A 225 -3.93 9.99 29.76
C ALA A 225 -3.34 10.82 28.59
N GLN A 226 -2.44 10.25 27.78
CA GLN A 226 -1.91 10.91 26.60
C GLN A 226 -3.02 11.23 25.59
N HIS A 227 -3.91 10.27 25.34
CA HIS A 227 -5.00 10.43 24.39
C HIS A 227 -5.99 11.54 24.82
N LEU A 228 -6.48 11.49 26.08
CA LEU A 228 -7.56 12.36 26.52
C LEU A 228 -7.10 13.72 27.04
N GLN A 229 -5.86 13.82 27.54
CA GLN A 229 -5.36 15.07 28.15
C GLN A 229 -4.39 15.83 27.29
N LYS A 230 -3.74 15.14 26.30
CA LYS A 230 -2.72 15.73 25.44
C LYS A 230 -3.15 15.78 23.98
N ALA A 231 -3.54 14.64 23.39
CA ALA A 231 -3.93 14.63 21.99
C ALA A 231 -5.25 15.37 21.74
N HIS A 232 -6.16 15.40 22.72
CA HIS A 232 -7.45 16.05 22.62
C HIS A 232 -7.63 17.12 23.71
N PRO A 233 -7.47 18.42 23.37
CA PRO A 233 -7.62 19.50 24.33
C PRO A 233 -8.97 19.43 25.05
N ASN A 234 -8.94 19.45 26.38
CA ASN A 234 -10.13 19.36 27.24
C ASN A 234 -11.00 18.10 27.02
N GLY A 235 -10.42 17.02 26.45
CA GLY A 235 -11.14 15.80 26.13
C GLY A 235 -12.07 15.89 24.91
N ASP A 236 -12.03 16.97 24.16
CA ASP A 236 -12.81 17.12 22.92
C ASP A 236 -12.15 16.35 21.78
N THR A 237 -12.63 15.13 21.54
CA THR A 237 -12.12 14.23 20.50
C THR A 237 -12.30 14.73 19.06
N ARG A 238 -12.96 15.86 18.85
CA ARG A 238 -13.06 16.53 17.53
C ARG A 238 -11.87 17.43 17.25
N ARG A 239 -11.09 17.76 18.26
CA ARG A 239 -9.91 18.64 18.15
C ARG A 239 -8.66 17.84 18.45
N ILE A 240 -7.63 18.08 17.67
CA ILE A 240 -6.28 17.54 17.89
C ILE A 240 -5.40 18.73 18.30
N ASP A 241 -4.62 18.55 19.34
CA ASP A 241 -3.63 19.54 19.77
C ASP A 241 -2.47 19.55 18.78
N PRO A 242 -2.15 20.69 18.14
CA PRO A 242 -1.09 20.74 17.11
C PRO A 242 0.30 20.39 17.64
N ASP A 243 0.66 20.86 18.85
CA ASP A 243 1.99 20.60 19.42
C ASP A 243 2.14 19.11 19.76
N TYR A 244 1.06 18.51 20.25
CA TYR A 244 1.07 17.08 20.52
C TYR A 244 0.98 16.24 19.24
N GLN A 245 0.30 16.71 18.22
CA GLN A 245 0.29 16.09 16.89
C GLN A 245 1.71 16.06 16.29
N TYR A 246 2.45 17.17 16.41
CA TYR A 246 3.86 17.21 16.03
C TYR A 246 4.68 16.14 16.76
N THR A 247 4.51 16.04 18.09
CA THR A 247 5.16 15.01 18.90
C THR A 247 4.79 13.60 18.42
N CYS A 248 3.51 13.36 18.10
CA CYS A 248 3.04 12.09 17.54
C CYS A 248 3.75 11.74 16.22
N LEU A 249 3.91 12.72 15.32
CA LEU A 249 4.57 12.51 14.03
C LEU A 249 6.05 12.19 14.18
N ILE A 250 6.78 12.90 15.06
CA ILE A 250 8.19 12.60 15.33
C ILE A 250 8.36 11.19 15.90
N CYS A 251 7.59 10.82 16.93
CA CYS A 251 7.66 9.48 17.53
C CYS A 251 7.21 8.39 16.54
N LYS A 252 6.21 8.68 15.70
CA LYS A 252 5.78 7.73 14.65
C LYS A 252 6.86 7.54 13.59
N THR A 253 7.56 8.60 13.18
CA THR A 253 8.71 8.51 12.28
C THR A 253 9.79 7.57 12.83
N ASP A 254 10.11 7.68 14.12
CA ASP A 254 11.05 6.79 14.79
C ASP A 254 10.58 5.33 14.84
N SER A 255 9.29 5.11 15.11
CA SER A 255 8.70 3.77 15.12
C SER A 255 8.77 3.11 13.75
N ILE A 256 8.43 3.85 12.68
CA ILE A 256 8.48 3.38 11.30
C ILE A 256 9.93 3.14 10.86
N ARG A 257 10.85 4.07 11.19
CA ARG A 257 12.28 3.92 10.90
C ARG A 257 12.85 2.63 11.48
N LYS A 258 12.56 2.34 12.74
CA LYS A 258 12.99 1.10 13.41
C LYS A 258 12.42 -0.15 12.74
N ASP A 259 11.14 -0.16 12.40
CA ASP A 259 10.49 -1.30 11.75
C ASP A 259 11.09 -1.59 10.36
N ILE A 260 11.34 -0.55 9.56
CA ILE A 260 11.88 -0.68 8.21
C ILE A 260 13.37 -1.05 8.23
N ILE A 261 14.17 -0.45 9.11
CA ILE A 261 15.62 -0.67 9.15
C ILE A 261 15.95 -2.03 9.76
N ASP A 262 15.33 -2.41 10.86
CA ASP A 262 15.60 -3.68 11.55
C ASP A 262 15.15 -4.91 10.75
N ARG A 263 14.27 -4.72 9.76
CA ARG A 263 13.78 -5.72 8.78
C ARG A 263 13.67 -7.15 9.31
N CYS A 264 13.15 -7.32 10.51
CA CYS A 264 12.81 -8.64 11.01
C CYS A 264 11.59 -9.15 10.21
N PRO A 265 11.63 -10.33 9.57
CA PRO A 265 10.50 -10.85 8.79
C PRO A 265 9.18 -10.94 9.56
N GLU A 266 9.25 -11.02 10.88
CA GLU A 266 8.09 -11.05 11.77
C GLU A 266 7.56 -9.65 12.16
N ARG A 267 8.30 -8.59 11.85
CA ARG A 267 8.00 -7.18 12.21
C ARG A 267 7.63 -6.34 10.99
N ILE A 268 6.84 -6.87 10.09
CA ILE A 268 6.38 -6.13 8.91
C ILE A 268 5.05 -5.45 9.24
N LEU A 269 5.07 -4.15 9.50
CA LEU A 269 3.86 -3.36 9.72
C LEU A 269 3.77 -2.16 8.77
N TYR A 270 4.86 -1.42 8.57
CA TYR A 270 4.89 -0.15 7.87
C TYR A 270 5.57 -0.23 6.51
N THR A 271 5.22 0.73 5.62
CA THR A 271 5.99 1.01 4.42
C THR A 271 6.36 2.48 4.35
N PHE A 272 7.56 2.79 3.80
CA PHE A 272 7.99 4.17 3.62
C PHE A 272 7.02 4.95 2.71
N GLY A 273 6.61 4.35 1.58
CA GLY A 273 5.70 4.99 0.63
C GLY A 273 4.31 5.28 1.20
N ASP A 274 3.75 4.38 2.05
CA ASP A 274 2.48 4.64 2.72
C ASP A 274 2.61 5.78 3.73
N PHE A 275 3.74 5.88 4.42
CA PHE A 275 3.99 6.99 5.34
C PHE A 275 4.10 8.32 4.60
N MET A 276 4.82 8.37 3.46
CA MET A 276 4.88 9.58 2.63
C MET A 276 3.49 10.01 2.15
N PHE A 277 2.67 9.07 1.72
CA PHE A 277 1.29 9.36 1.33
C PHE A 277 0.44 9.92 2.49
N VAL A 278 0.63 9.40 3.70
CA VAL A 278 -0.04 9.92 4.91
C VAL A 278 0.38 11.36 5.19
N LEU A 279 1.67 11.65 5.11
CA LEU A 279 2.19 13.00 5.35
C LEU A 279 1.75 14.00 4.29
N ASP A 280 1.86 13.65 2.99
CA ASP A 280 1.41 14.52 1.90
C ASP A 280 -0.08 14.83 2.00
N THR A 281 -0.89 13.81 2.32
CA THR A 281 -2.33 13.99 2.52
C THR A 281 -2.64 14.86 3.73
N GLY A 282 -2.00 14.59 4.88
CA GLY A 282 -2.26 15.26 6.14
C GLY A 282 -1.82 16.72 6.16
N PHE A 283 -0.73 17.06 5.47
CA PHE A 283 -0.23 18.42 5.31
C PHE A 283 -0.74 19.13 4.05
N SER A 284 -1.47 18.41 3.19
CA SER A 284 -1.95 18.93 1.88
C SER A 284 -0.79 19.42 1.00
N THR A 285 0.29 18.66 0.94
CA THR A 285 1.50 18.91 0.16
C THR A 285 1.82 17.71 -0.74
N ASP A 286 2.81 17.83 -1.62
CA ASP A 286 3.41 16.75 -2.41
C ASP A 286 4.92 16.57 -2.12
N TYR A 287 5.43 17.24 -1.10
CA TYR A 287 6.84 17.25 -0.73
C TYR A 287 7.38 15.86 -0.39
N PHE A 288 6.65 15.10 0.43
CA PHE A 288 7.14 13.82 0.96
C PHE A 288 7.20 12.73 -0.12
N GLY A 289 6.31 12.77 -1.10
CA GLY A 289 6.31 11.83 -2.22
C GLY A 289 7.55 11.94 -3.14
N PHE A 290 8.29 13.03 -3.06
CA PHE A 290 9.55 13.23 -3.80
C PHE A 290 10.80 12.78 -3.04
N LEU A 291 10.69 12.44 -1.75
CA LEU A 291 11.81 11.94 -0.97
C LEU A 291 12.26 10.56 -1.48
N THR A 292 13.58 10.34 -1.44
CA THR A 292 14.13 9.01 -1.75
C THR A 292 13.71 7.99 -0.70
N GLU A 293 13.63 6.72 -1.08
CA GLU A 293 13.23 5.64 -0.17
C GLU A 293 14.12 5.62 1.08
N ASN A 294 13.48 5.64 2.26
CA ASN A 294 14.13 5.64 3.58
C ASN A 294 14.88 6.95 3.96
N ASP A 295 14.62 8.06 3.28
CA ASP A 295 15.13 9.38 3.69
C ASP A 295 14.34 9.94 4.89
N PHE A 296 14.58 9.36 6.06
CA PHE A 296 13.93 9.78 7.31
C PHE A 296 14.38 11.16 7.79
N ASP A 297 15.54 11.63 7.41
CA ASP A 297 16.02 12.96 7.77
C ASP A 297 15.27 14.03 6.95
N GLY A 298 15.01 13.75 5.66
CA GLY A 298 14.11 14.55 4.83
C GLY A 298 12.68 14.56 5.36
N VAL A 299 12.19 13.43 5.87
CA VAL A 299 10.87 13.34 6.51
C VAL A 299 10.78 14.25 7.74
N LEU A 300 11.74 14.16 8.67
CA LEU A 300 11.77 14.99 9.87
C LEU A 300 11.84 16.49 9.53
N SER A 301 12.68 16.85 8.56
CA SER A 301 12.79 18.23 8.07
C SER A 301 11.46 18.75 7.49
N GLY A 302 10.80 17.93 6.69
CA GLY A 302 9.49 18.26 6.10
C GLY A 302 8.40 18.44 7.17
N ILE A 303 8.35 17.57 8.18
CA ILE A 303 7.43 17.71 9.32
C ILE A 303 7.70 19.03 10.05
N GLU A 304 8.97 19.33 10.36
CA GLU A 304 9.35 20.54 11.08
C GLU A 304 8.96 21.82 10.32
N ILE A 305 9.18 21.87 9.01
CA ILE A 305 8.79 23.01 8.16
C ILE A 305 7.28 23.26 8.25
N ASN A 306 6.45 22.21 8.19
CA ASN A 306 4.99 22.36 8.23
C ASN A 306 4.43 22.80 9.59
N TYR A 307 5.21 22.71 10.67
CA TYR A 307 4.80 23.20 12.01
C TYR A 307 5.44 24.53 12.41
N LYS A 308 6.52 24.96 11.76
CA LYS A 308 7.20 26.23 12.05
C LYS A 308 6.84 27.35 11.07
N ALA A 309 6.11 27.02 9.99
CA ALA A 309 5.60 27.98 9.01
C ALA A 309 4.27 28.56 9.52
#